data_c53add4ebb3b619fb47168230d3b9e05
#
_entry.id   c53add4ebb3b619fb47168230d3b9e05
#
_cell.length_a   1.000
_cell.length_b   1.000
_cell.length_c   1.000
_cell.angle_alpha   90.00
_cell.angle_beta   90.00
_cell.angle_gamma   90.00
#
_symmetry.space_group_name_H-M   'P 1'
#
loop_
_entity.id
_entity.type
_entity.pdbx_description
1 polymer ?
#
loop_
_entity_poly.entity_id
_entity_poly.type
_entity_poly.pdbx_seq_one_letter_code
_entity_poly.pdbx_strand_id
1 'polypeptide(L)'
;MAEAGQRKKDRWGLFLLIWALVLLLLGVGCCCFLYRYLDVYEKTRPEPVVDVYLAQNGAAQLMKAAQSNVQLDVTEFEDPSDLYAAYLSTVDTDRPLTYRPRTKDSSEQQLVYIVYCGNKEICTLVLLPEGTSPGFGRHSWTVSEVRSAPITDTLPSLQVAVDALADETLSLNGRPLTAQYITDNAIAIPDLSRVEAALSPKPSFVRYEVGPLYGEIRVTDGKGNTLSPVGDAEDGTLRFLASAEKQSVRIRAPEDMRVSVNGVELGAEDVASSSLGVLEGLDVYTKDAACRTNIYILDGLYAVPTVTAVDARGQSVAPVAGADNSFSFFYPNDAGTEEILRPSAEMFFNAYMDYSAHAYDATRFYNLLSCILPGTALYEYVSTSQQAMVWASGTSTEYKDLRYDHFHKVSDYCCTCTVLYSADMTATSWYEQYSYSLENAYELAFVSEGGRWYCAAMNVISAF
;
A
#
# COMPACT_ATOMS: atom_id res chain seq x y z
N MET A 1 -18.05 -60.47 108.36
CA MET A 1 -18.52 -59.99 107.05
C MET A 1 -18.00 -58.56 106.81
N ALA A 2 -16.79 -58.42 106.36
CA ALA A 2 -16.22 -57.08 105.99
C ALA A 2 -14.92 -57.26 105.17
N GLU A 3 -14.95 -57.84 104.02
CA GLU A 3 -13.82 -57.90 103.10
C GLU A 3 -14.17 -57.85 101.61
N ALA A 4 -15.44 -57.70 101.25
CA ALA A 4 -15.83 -57.68 99.84
C ALA A 4 -15.94 -56.28 99.20
N GLY A 5 -15.78 -55.17 99.98
CA GLY A 5 -15.99 -53.80 99.46
C GLY A 5 -14.72 -53.08 98.89
N GLN A 6 -13.52 -53.46 99.32
CA GLN A 6 -12.28 -52.76 98.97
C GLN A 6 -11.70 -53.17 97.61
N ARG A 7 -11.89 -54.36 97.12
CA ARG A 7 -11.33 -54.82 95.83
C ARG A 7 -12.02 -54.21 94.56
N LYS A 8 -13.21 -53.68 94.71
CA LYS A 8 -13.91 -53.02 93.57
C LYS A 8 -13.45 -51.58 93.29
N LYS A 9 -12.98 -50.86 94.35
CA LYS A 9 -12.46 -49.46 94.19
C LYS A 9 -11.13 -49.43 93.46
N ASP A 10 -10.24 -50.34 93.72
CA ASP A 10 -8.94 -50.39 93.08
C ASP A 10 -9.00 -50.71 91.56
N ARG A 11 -10.01 -51.47 91.12
CA ARG A 11 -10.21 -51.72 89.70
C ARG A 11 -10.66 -50.50 88.94
N TRP A 12 -11.45 -49.61 89.49
CA TRP A 12 -11.86 -48.33 88.90
C TRP A 12 -10.70 -47.34 88.81
N GLY A 13 -9.87 -47.27 89.80
CA GLY A 13 -8.66 -46.46 89.78
C GLY A 13 -7.68 -46.90 88.69
N LEU A 14 -7.49 -48.21 88.63
CA LEU A 14 -6.66 -48.80 87.55
C LEU A 14 -7.22 -48.55 86.16
N PHE A 15 -8.54 -48.65 85.98
CA PHE A 15 -9.25 -48.34 84.70
C PHE A 15 -9.12 -46.89 84.32
N LEU A 16 -9.32 -45.94 85.23
CA LEU A 16 -9.11 -44.52 85.02
C LEU A 16 -7.66 -44.19 84.66
N LEU A 17 -6.70 -44.85 85.33
CA LEU A 17 -5.24 -44.66 85.00
C LEU A 17 -4.89 -45.18 83.59
N ILE A 18 -5.43 -46.34 83.19
CA ILE A 18 -5.26 -46.87 81.84
C ILE A 18 -5.91 -45.94 80.84
N TRP A 19 -7.11 -45.41 81.05
CA TRP A 19 -7.77 -44.45 80.19
C TRP A 19 -7.01 -43.13 80.09
N ALA A 20 -6.52 -42.62 81.19
CA ALA A 20 -5.66 -41.42 81.22
C ALA A 20 -4.37 -41.62 80.40
N LEU A 21 -3.75 -42.81 80.59
CA LEU A 21 -2.54 -43.17 79.81
C LEU A 21 -2.85 -43.30 78.28
N VAL A 22 -3.98 -43.91 77.92
CA VAL A 22 -4.41 -44.02 76.52
C VAL A 22 -4.69 -42.62 75.93
N LEU A 23 -5.36 -41.78 76.67
CA LEU A 23 -5.62 -40.39 76.25
C LEU A 23 -4.31 -39.58 76.06
N LEU A 24 -3.36 -39.75 76.98
CA LEU A 24 -2.04 -39.14 76.90
C LEU A 24 -1.26 -39.64 75.68
N LEU A 25 -1.23 -40.96 75.47
CA LEU A 25 -0.59 -41.55 74.28
C LEU A 25 -1.26 -41.08 73.00
N LEU A 26 -2.58 -40.98 72.92
CA LEU A 26 -3.32 -40.44 71.80
C LEU A 26 -2.97 -38.96 71.61
N GLY A 27 -2.92 -38.16 72.70
CA GLY A 27 -2.50 -36.76 72.64
C GLY A 27 -1.09 -36.55 72.11
N VAL A 28 -0.13 -37.36 72.64
CA VAL A 28 1.25 -37.30 72.12
C VAL A 28 1.31 -37.77 70.68
N GLY A 29 0.60 -38.84 70.30
CA GLY A 29 0.51 -39.32 68.91
C GLY A 29 -0.07 -38.25 67.98
N CYS A 30 -1.11 -37.54 68.42
CA CYS A 30 -1.73 -36.45 67.65
C CYS A 30 -0.74 -35.28 67.50
N CYS A 31 -0.06 -34.89 68.56
CA CYS A 31 0.98 -33.82 68.53
C CYS A 31 2.12 -34.18 67.60
N CYS A 32 2.65 -35.43 67.66
CA CYS A 32 3.68 -35.90 66.77
C CYS A 32 3.22 -35.92 65.30
N PHE A 33 2.00 -36.36 65.06
CA PHE A 33 1.37 -36.35 63.74
C PHE A 33 1.24 -34.91 63.20
N LEU A 34 0.70 -34.01 63.99
CA LEU A 34 0.54 -32.62 63.63
C LEU A 34 1.90 -31.94 63.39
N TYR A 35 2.88 -32.20 64.26
CA TYR A 35 4.24 -31.67 64.07
C TYR A 35 4.83 -32.15 62.74
N ARG A 36 4.71 -33.43 62.44
CA ARG A 36 5.22 -33.98 61.19
C ARG A 36 4.43 -33.46 59.99
N TYR A 37 3.13 -33.28 60.13
CA TYR A 37 2.30 -32.71 59.07
C TYR A 37 2.68 -31.25 58.80
N LEU A 38 2.89 -30.45 59.85
CA LEU A 38 3.31 -29.05 59.70
C LEU A 38 4.71 -28.93 59.14
N ASP A 39 5.67 -29.80 59.54
CA ASP A 39 7.02 -29.83 58.98
C ASP A 39 7.03 -30.14 57.47
N VAL A 40 6.24 -31.14 57.07
CA VAL A 40 6.04 -31.46 55.65
C VAL A 40 5.32 -30.30 54.94
N TYR A 41 4.32 -29.70 55.58
CA TYR A 41 3.58 -28.57 55.04
C TYR A 41 4.49 -27.39 54.76
N GLU A 42 5.33 -26.98 55.73
CA GLU A 42 6.28 -25.87 55.52
C GLU A 42 7.33 -26.18 54.43
N LYS A 43 7.87 -27.40 54.37
CA LYS A 43 8.84 -27.81 53.39
C LYS A 43 8.27 -27.96 52.00
N THR A 44 6.96 -28.11 51.85
CA THR A 44 6.25 -28.25 50.58
C THR A 44 5.57 -26.97 50.13
N ARG A 45 5.69 -25.86 50.84
CA ARG A 45 5.19 -24.55 50.44
C ARG A 45 5.99 -24.05 49.24
N PRO A 46 5.32 -23.52 48.17
CA PRO A 46 6.01 -22.99 47.00
C PRO A 46 6.63 -21.60 47.27
N GLU A 47 6.05 -20.78 48.17
CA GLU A 47 6.50 -19.41 48.41
C GLU A 47 7.96 -19.30 48.84
N PRO A 48 8.50 -20.09 49.82
CA PRO A 48 9.92 -20.04 50.17
C PRO A 48 10.86 -20.34 49.01
N VAL A 49 10.42 -21.19 48.05
CA VAL A 49 11.20 -21.51 46.85
C VAL A 49 11.28 -20.27 45.94
N VAL A 50 10.16 -19.58 45.75
CA VAL A 50 10.11 -18.31 44.98
C VAL A 50 10.96 -17.25 45.66
N ASP A 51 10.83 -17.08 47.00
CA ASP A 51 11.61 -16.11 47.77
C ASP A 51 13.12 -16.30 47.61
N VAL A 52 13.60 -17.55 47.75
CA VAL A 52 15.02 -17.89 47.57
C VAL A 52 15.45 -17.64 46.12
N TYR A 53 14.64 -18.01 45.16
CA TYR A 53 14.93 -17.79 43.72
C TYR A 53 15.05 -16.30 43.40
N LEU A 54 14.13 -15.47 43.88
CA LEU A 54 14.16 -14.03 43.66
C LEU A 54 15.34 -13.35 44.40
N ALA A 55 15.73 -13.87 45.58
CA ALA A 55 16.90 -13.36 46.31
C ALA A 55 18.23 -13.66 45.59
N GLN A 56 18.28 -14.75 44.81
CA GLN A 56 19.45 -15.16 44.03
C GLN A 56 19.52 -14.47 42.65
N ASN A 57 18.37 -14.08 42.11
CA ASN A 57 18.25 -13.52 40.78
C ASN A 57 17.64 -12.11 40.86
N GLY A 58 18.41 -11.09 40.51
CA GLY A 58 17.92 -9.73 40.43
C GLY A 58 16.98 -9.48 39.25
N ALA A 59 16.26 -8.33 39.26
CA ALA A 59 15.30 -7.96 38.21
C ALA A 59 15.88 -8.09 36.81
N ALA A 60 17.10 -7.58 36.56
CA ALA A 60 17.75 -7.62 35.26
C ALA A 60 18.01 -9.05 34.76
N GLN A 61 18.35 -9.98 35.65
CA GLN A 61 18.58 -11.40 35.27
C GLN A 61 17.28 -12.09 34.94
N LEU A 62 16.22 -11.85 35.68
CA LEU A 62 14.89 -12.38 35.46
C LEU A 62 14.31 -11.87 34.15
N MET A 63 14.44 -10.58 33.85
CA MET A 63 14.01 -9.96 32.60
C MET A 63 14.75 -10.59 31.38
N LYS A 64 16.07 -10.77 31.50
CA LYS A 64 16.86 -11.41 30.46
C LYS A 64 16.45 -12.87 30.24
N ALA A 65 16.20 -13.63 31.30
CA ALA A 65 15.72 -15.00 31.21
C ALA A 65 14.33 -15.06 30.54
N ALA A 66 13.43 -14.16 30.92
CA ALA A 66 12.09 -14.05 30.34
C ALA A 66 12.11 -13.65 28.86
N GLN A 67 13.04 -12.78 28.43
CA GLN A 67 13.24 -12.42 27.02
C GLN A 67 13.71 -13.62 26.16
N SER A 68 14.38 -14.59 26.75
CA SER A 68 14.79 -15.80 26.03
C SER A 68 13.64 -16.79 25.80
N ASN A 69 12.51 -16.58 26.46
CA ASN A 69 11.35 -17.48 26.41
C ASN A 69 10.05 -16.65 26.41
N VAL A 70 9.83 -15.92 25.32
CA VAL A 70 8.65 -15.08 25.14
C VAL A 70 7.48 -15.91 24.67
N GLN A 71 6.39 -15.87 25.40
CA GLN A 71 5.12 -16.56 25.10
C GLN A 71 3.99 -15.53 25.24
N LEU A 72 3.78 -14.71 24.20
CA LEU A 72 2.69 -13.74 24.13
C LEU A 72 1.74 -14.16 23.01
N ASP A 73 0.46 -14.05 23.28
CA ASP A 73 -0.57 -14.24 22.27
C ASP A 73 -0.81 -12.89 21.55
N VAL A 74 -0.19 -12.75 20.39
CA VAL A 74 -0.25 -11.56 19.56
C VAL A 74 -0.57 -11.95 18.13
N THR A 75 -1.01 -10.98 17.33
CA THR A 75 -1.27 -11.19 15.91
C THR A 75 0.04 -11.39 15.14
N GLU A 76 -0.05 -11.94 13.93
CA GLU A 76 1.14 -12.10 13.06
C GLU A 76 1.82 -10.76 12.70
N PHE A 77 1.16 -9.63 12.91
CA PHE A 77 1.69 -8.30 12.61
C PHE A 77 2.61 -7.74 13.70
N GLU A 78 2.76 -8.45 14.80
CA GLU A 78 3.64 -8.07 15.91
C GLU A 78 4.68 -9.17 16.17
N ASP A 79 5.90 -8.76 16.52
CA ASP A 79 6.90 -9.70 17.03
C ASP A 79 6.78 -9.76 18.56
N PRO A 80 6.46 -10.94 19.13
CA PRO A 80 6.31 -11.08 20.58
C PRO A 80 7.57 -10.66 21.34
N SER A 81 8.76 -10.90 20.79
CA SER A 81 10.04 -10.59 21.45
C SER A 81 10.31 -9.10 21.45
N ASP A 82 10.04 -8.41 20.34
CA ASP A 82 10.21 -6.95 20.23
C ASP A 82 9.20 -6.23 21.14
N LEU A 83 7.94 -6.66 21.13
CA LEU A 83 6.90 -6.11 22.00
C LEU A 83 7.29 -6.24 23.48
N TYR A 84 7.75 -7.44 23.87
CA TYR A 84 8.15 -7.69 25.26
C TYR A 84 9.40 -6.90 25.64
N ALA A 85 10.38 -6.80 24.75
CA ALA A 85 11.59 -6.00 24.97
C ALA A 85 11.26 -4.52 25.14
N ALA A 86 10.38 -3.97 24.29
CA ALA A 86 9.90 -2.60 24.39
C ALA A 86 9.18 -2.35 25.74
N TYR A 87 8.30 -3.26 26.16
CA TYR A 87 7.65 -3.18 27.46
C TYR A 87 8.67 -3.20 28.61
N LEU A 88 9.63 -4.14 28.61
CA LEU A 88 10.64 -4.25 29.65
C LEU A 88 11.55 -3.03 29.75
N SER A 89 11.81 -2.33 28.64
CA SER A 89 12.61 -1.09 28.63
C SER A 89 11.99 0.03 29.47
N THR A 90 10.70 -0.07 29.77
CA THR A 90 9.96 0.90 30.59
C THR A 90 9.94 0.53 32.09
N VAL A 91 10.57 -0.60 32.48
CA VAL A 91 10.61 -1.08 33.86
C VAL A 91 11.76 -0.44 34.61
N ASP A 92 11.47 0.14 35.79
CA ASP A 92 12.46 0.64 36.71
C ASP A 92 13.01 -0.52 37.58
N THR A 93 14.23 -0.98 37.28
CA THR A 93 14.85 -2.16 37.89
C THR A 93 15.27 -1.96 39.35
N ASP A 94 15.27 -0.71 39.86
CA ASP A 94 15.63 -0.41 41.21
C ASP A 94 14.47 -0.62 42.22
N ARG A 95 13.28 -0.93 41.70
CA ARG A 95 12.11 -1.23 42.53
C ARG A 95 12.17 -2.63 43.11
N PRO A 96 11.56 -2.85 44.31
CA PRO A 96 11.54 -4.15 44.94
C PRO A 96 10.76 -5.18 44.10
N LEU A 97 11.27 -6.42 44.10
CA LEU A 97 10.59 -7.56 43.52
C LEU A 97 9.48 -8.04 44.45
N THR A 98 8.32 -8.31 43.88
CA THR A 98 7.18 -8.96 44.51
C THR A 98 6.58 -10.00 43.60
N TYR A 99 5.75 -10.90 44.11
CA TYR A 99 5.11 -11.92 43.27
C TYR A 99 3.69 -12.22 43.71
N ARG A 100 2.90 -12.77 42.80
CA ARG A 100 1.53 -13.24 43.05
C ARG A 100 1.28 -14.57 42.33
N PRO A 101 0.54 -15.52 42.95
CA PRO A 101 0.16 -16.74 42.30
C PRO A 101 -0.84 -16.44 41.16
N ARG A 102 -0.64 -17.11 40.02
CA ARG A 102 -1.58 -17.06 38.88
C ARG A 102 -2.40 -18.35 38.85
N THR A 103 -3.54 -18.30 39.51
CA THR A 103 -4.39 -19.49 39.68
C THR A 103 -4.99 -20.02 38.38
N LYS A 104 -5.19 -19.14 37.38
CA LYS A 104 -5.71 -19.49 36.06
C LYS A 104 -4.83 -20.51 35.32
N ASP A 105 -3.51 -20.41 35.49
CA ASP A 105 -2.51 -21.22 34.80
C ASP A 105 -1.85 -22.26 35.70
N SER A 106 -2.28 -22.33 36.98
CA SER A 106 -1.77 -23.28 37.98
C SER A 106 -2.63 -24.54 38.04
N SER A 107 -1.96 -25.67 38.23
CA SER A 107 -2.57 -26.99 38.45
C SER A 107 -1.84 -27.74 39.58
N GLU A 108 -2.29 -28.94 39.94
CA GLU A 108 -1.60 -29.81 40.90
C GLU A 108 -0.18 -30.22 40.47
N GLN A 109 0.09 -30.18 39.16
CA GLN A 109 1.37 -30.57 38.59
C GLN A 109 2.26 -29.39 38.18
N GLN A 110 1.72 -28.15 38.25
CA GLN A 110 2.43 -26.95 37.85
C GLN A 110 1.87 -25.74 38.60
N LEU A 111 2.74 -24.97 39.24
CA LEU A 111 2.38 -23.70 39.86
C LEU A 111 2.99 -22.56 39.08
N VAL A 112 2.22 -21.48 38.92
CA VAL A 112 2.62 -20.31 38.14
C VAL A 112 2.55 -19.06 39.00
N TYR A 113 3.64 -18.30 39.04
CA TYR A 113 3.75 -17.05 39.78
C TYR A 113 4.17 -15.92 38.84
N ILE A 114 3.45 -14.80 38.89
CA ILE A 114 3.84 -13.57 38.19
C ILE A 114 4.74 -12.77 39.12
N VAL A 115 5.90 -12.36 38.62
CA VAL A 115 6.86 -11.50 39.32
C VAL A 115 6.69 -10.07 38.83
N TYR A 116 6.65 -9.17 39.80
CA TYR A 116 6.53 -7.72 39.62
C TYR A 116 7.82 -7.03 40.02
N CYS A 117 8.22 -6.01 39.29
CA CYS A 117 9.20 -5.03 39.71
C CYS A 117 8.46 -3.69 39.94
N GLY A 118 8.29 -3.33 41.21
CA GLY A 118 7.32 -2.30 41.58
C GLY A 118 5.88 -2.70 41.25
N ASN A 119 5.28 -2.02 40.27
CA ASN A 119 3.91 -2.30 39.81
C ASN A 119 3.85 -2.96 38.40
N LYS A 120 4.99 -3.23 37.77
CA LYS A 120 5.07 -3.82 36.45
C LYS A 120 5.41 -5.29 36.50
N GLU A 121 4.72 -6.09 35.71
CA GLU A 121 4.95 -7.52 35.55
C GLU A 121 6.22 -7.73 34.74
N ILE A 122 7.23 -8.45 35.27
CA ILE A 122 8.50 -8.63 34.55
C ILE A 122 8.75 -10.04 34.06
N CYS A 123 8.18 -11.04 34.70
CA CYS A 123 8.29 -12.43 34.25
C CYS A 123 7.26 -13.31 34.96
N THR A 124 7.15 -14.53 34.46
CA THR A 124 6.37 -15.61 35.04
C THR A 124 7.32 -16.74 35.45
N LEU A 125 7.26 -17.19 36.71
CA LEU A 125 7.96 -18.35 37.20
C LEU A 125 7.06 -19.57 37.12
N VAL A 126 7.53 -20.62 36.51
CA VAL A 126 6.85 -21.93 36.44
C VAL A 126 7.56 -22.88 37.39
N LEU A 127 6.81 -23.37 38.39
CA LEU A 127 7.30 -24.34 39.36
C LEU A 127 6.73 -25.71 39.02
N LEU A 128 7.61 -26.72 39.00
CA LEU A 128 7.23 -28.13 38.83
C LEU A 128 7.53 -28.90 40.14
N PRO A 129 6.79 -29.98 40.42
CA PRO A 129 7.08 -30.85 41.55
C PRO A 129 8.42 -31.52 41.37
N GLU A 130 9.23 -31.49 42.41
CA GLU A 130 10.55 -32.11 42.48
C GLU A 130 10.49 -33.46 43.22
N GLY A 131 10.89 -34.55 42.54
CA GLY A 131 11.13 -35.83 43.12
C GLY A 131 9.91 -36.53 43.74
N THR A 132 10.21 -37.44 44.71
CA THR A 132 9.19 -38.19 45.42
C THR A 132 8.54 -37.33 46.52
N SER A 133 7.22 -37.49 46.70
CA SER A 133 6.47 -36.79 47.74
C SER A 133 7.11 -36.99 49.13
N PRO A 134 7.41 -35.89 49.87
CA PRO A 134 7.94 -36.01 51.24
C PRO A 134 6.95 -36.57 52.25
N GLY A 135 5.73 -36.84 51.83
CA GLY A 135 4.65 -37.44 52.60
C GLY A 135 3.33 -36.65 52.46
N PHE A 136 2.25 -37.26 52.90
CA PHE A 136 0.89 -36.70 52.90
C PHE A 136 0.39 -36.26 51.50
N GLY A 137 0.91 -36.84 50.41
CA GLY A 137 0.53 -36.48 49.02
C GLY A 137 1.02 -35.11 48.57
N ARG A 138 1.96 -34.48 49.31
CA ARG A 138 2.51 -33.15 48.95
C ARG A 138 3.84 -33.30 48.22
N HIS A 139 4.12 -32.29 47.36
CA HIS A 139 5.34 -32.25 46.56
C HIS A 139 6.22 -31.07 46.97
N SER A 140 7.55 -31.24 46.97
CA SER A 140 8.49 -30.15 46.92
C SER A 140 8.44 -29.48 45.55
N TRP A 141 8.79 -28.22 45.49
CA TRP A 141 8.72 -27.46 44.25
C TRP A 141 10.12 -26.97 43.85
N THR A 142 10.35 -26.86 42.55
CA THR A 142 11.54 -26.22 42.00
C THR A 142 11.12 -25.30 40.84
N VAL A 143 11.82 -24.15 40.69
CA VAL A 143 11.61 -23.26 39.54
C VAL A 143 12.21 -23.95 38.33
N SER A 144 11.37 -24.37 37.43
CA SER A 144 11.74 -25.08 36.20
C SER A 144 12.01 -24.12 35.04
N GLU A 145 11.26 -23.03 34.98
CA GLU A 145 11.27 -22.16 33.81
C GLU A 145 10.92 -20.70 34.21
N VAL A 146 11.56 -19.76 33.50
CA VAL A 146 11.19 -18.34 33.52
C VAL A 146 10.65 -18.00 32.14
N ARG A 147 9.43 -17.50 32.09
CA ARG A 147 8.74 -17.09 30.85
C ARG A 147 8.44 -15.59 30.88
N SER A 148 8.07 -15.05 29.73
CA SER A 148 7.52 -13.71 29.70
C SER A 148 6.30 -13.56 30.62
N ALA A 149 6.12 -12.36 31.17
CA ALA A 149 4.85 -12.02 31.81
C ALA A 149 3.74 -11.89 30.76
N PRO A 150 2.48 -12.19 31.10
CA PRO A 150 1.34 -12.09 30.19
C PRO A 150 0.88 -10.64 30.03
N ILE A 151 1.75 -9.79 29.55
CA ILE A 151 1.54 -8.33 29.46
C ILE A 151 0.34 -7.95 28.57
N THR A 152 -0.04 -8.79 27.63
CA THR A 152 -1.23 -8.62 26.79
C THR A 152 -2.56 -8.62 27.57
N ASP A 153 -2.57 -9.19 28.77
CA ASP A 153 -3.74 -9.14 29.66
C ASP A 153 -3.95 -7.73 30.27
N THR A 154 -2.92 -6.90 30.30
CA THR A 154 -2.89 -5.60 31.01
C THR A 154 -2.61 -4.41 30.10
N LEU A 155 -1.98 -4.62 28.95
CA LEU A 155 -1.73 -3.56 27.98
C LEU A 155 -3.02 -3.13 27.25
N PRO A 156 -3.15 -1.83 26.98
CA PRO A 156 -4.23 -1.38 26.09
C PRO A 156 -4.00 -1.94 24.71
N SER A 157 -5.05 -2.49 24.11
CA SER A 157 -5.03 -2.97 22.73
C SER A 157 -5.74 -1.98 21.81
N LEU A 158 -5.26 -1.91 20.59
CA LEU A 158 -5.86 -1.13 19.50
C LEU A 158 -6.37 -2.06 18.40
N GLN A 159 -7.42 -1.64 17.72
CA GLN A 159 -7.85 -2.21 16.46
C GLN A 159 -7.36 -1.30 15.33
N VAL A 160 -7.05 -1.86 14.18
CA VAL A 160 -6.68 -1.12 12.97
C VAL A 160 -7.71 -1.40 11.90
N ALA A 161 -8.28 -0.35 11.32
CA ALA A 161 -9.14 -0.41 10.15
C ALA A 161 -8.51 0.38 9.01
N VAL A 162 -8.31 -0.24 7.85
CA VAL A 162 -7.75 0.40 6.65
C VAL A 162 -8.74 0.29 5.51
N ASP A 163 -9.18 1.44 5.01
CA ASP A 163 -10.01 1.52 3.80
C ASP A 163 -9.08 1.79 2.60
N ALA A 164 -9.17 0.98 1.54
CA ALA A 164 -8.35 1.10 0.34
C ALA A 164 -9.11 0.59 -0.90
N LEU A 165 -8.63 0.93 -2.09
CA LEU A 165 -9.12 0.27 -3.31
C LEU A 165 -8.77 -1.22 -3.28
N ALA A 166 -9.61 -2.04 -3.93
CA ALA A 166 -9.49 -3.50 -3.90
C ALA A 166 -8.18 -4.05 -4.48
N ASP A 167 -7.54 -3.30 -5.37
CA ASP A 167 -6.27 -3.62 -6.03
C ASP A 167 -5.05 -2.96 -5.35
N GLU A 168 -5.26 -2.16 -4.30
CA GLU A 168 -4.18 -1.52 -3.56
C GLU A 168 -3.46 -2.53 -2.67
N THR A 169 -2.13 -2.54 -2.75
CA THR A 169 -1.30 -3.35 -1.86
C THR A 169 -0.98 -2.58 -0.60
N LEU A 170 -1.26 -3.19 0.55
CA LEU A 170 -1.05 -2.59 1.85
C LEU A 170 -0.18 -3.48 2.72
N SER A 171 0.55 -2.88 3.64
CA SER A 171 1.22 -3.63 4.70
C SER A 171 1.04 -2.97 6.07
N LEU A 172 0.94 -3.82 7.08
CA LEU A 172 0.88 -3.43 8.48
C LEU A 172 2.12 -3.97 9.19
N ASN A 173 2.89 -3.08 9.80
CA ASN A 173 4.16 -3.40 10.45
C ASN A 173 5.13 -4.21 9.55
N GLY A 174 5.14 -3.89 8.23
CA GLY A 174 5.98 -4.54 7.23
C GLY A 174 5.47 -5.91 6.73
N ARG A 175 4.30 -6.38 7.19
CA ARG A 175 3.65 -7.60 6.69
C ARG A 175 2.45 -7.25 5.81
N PRO A 176 2.25 -7.94 4.68
CA PRO A 176 1.17 -7.61 3.75
C PRO A 176 -0.20 -7.88 4.36
N LEU A 177 -1.13 -6.94 4.17
CA LEU A 177 -2.54 -7.14 4.46
C LEU A 177 -3.16 -7.95 3.32
N THR A 178 -3.61 -9.16 3.63
CA THR A 178 -4.20 -10.08 2.66
C THR A 178 -5.73 -10.08 2.72
N ALA A 179 -6.38 -10.70 1.74
CA ALA A 179 -7.83 -10.76 1.65
C ALA A 179 -8.52 -11.40 2.88
N GLN A 180 -7.80 -12.19 3.69
CA GLN A 180 -8.35 -12.78 4.91
C GLN A 180 -8.75 -11.76 5.99
N TYR A 181 -8.20 -10.54 5.92
CA TYR A 181 -8.49 -9.45 6.85
C TYR A 181 -9.58 -8.50 6.35
N ILE A 182 -10.15 -8.76 5.16
CA ILE A 182 -11.24 -7.95 4.62
C ILE A 182 -12.53 -8.28 5.37
N THR A 183 -13.11 -7.24 5.98
CA THR A 183 -14.40 -7.33 6.69
C THR A 183 -15.55 -6.71 5.90
N ASP A 184 -15.25 -5.73 5.03
CA ASP A 184 -16.22 -5.13 4.11
C ASP A 184 -15.54 -4.90 2.75
N ASN A 185 -16.16 -5.31 1.67
CA ASN A 185 -15.64 -5.23 0.31
C ASN A 185 -16.44 -4.31 -0.62
N ALA A 186 -17.33 -3.49 -0.07
CA ALA A 186 -18.23 -2.65 -0.86
C ALA A 186 -18.48 -1.27 -0.24
N ILE A 187 -17.46 -0.68 0.39
CA ILE A 187 -17.59 0.65 0.98
C ILE A 187 -17.66 1.68 -0.15
N ALA A 188 -18.76 2.45 -0.16
CA ALA A 188 -18.97 3.47 -1.16
C ALA A 188 -17.93 4.58 -1.08
N ILE A 189 -17.36 4.97 -2.22
CA ILE A 189 -16.50 6.13 -2.36
C ILE A 189 -17.40 7.38 -2.47
N PRO A 190 -17.30 8.37 -1.56
CA PRO A 190 -18.25 9.49 -1.54
C PRO A 190 -18.11 10.43 -2.73
N ASP A 191 -16.90 10.59 -3.28
CA ASP A 191 -16.57 11.60 -4.30
C ASP A 191 -16.30 10.98 -5.68
N LEU A 192 -17.05 9.94 -6.06
CA LEU A 192 -16.95 9.37 -7.41
C LEU A 192 -17.36 10.40 -8.47
N SER A 193 -16.55 10.50 -9.52
CA SER A 193 -16.90 11.28 -10.71
C SER A 193 -18.15 10.72 -11.40
N ARG A 194 -18.84 11.57 -12.20
CA ARG A 194 -20.02 11.14 -12.98
C ARG A 194 -19.74 9.91 -13.83
N VAL A 195 -18.55 9.87 -14.45
CA VAL A 195 -18.17 8.77 -15.35
C VAL A 195 -17.82 7.47 -14.62
N GLU A 196 -17.37 7.55 -13.36
CA GLU A 196 -17.12 6.36 -12.54
C GLU A 196 -18.37 5.88 -11.81
N ALA A 197 -19.25 6.81 -11.44
CA ALA A 197 -20.54 6.46 -10.82
C ALA A 197 -21.45 5.67 -11.76
N ALA A 198 -21.23 5.74 -13.08
CA ALA A 198 -21.95 4.98 -14.10
C ALA A 198 -21.43 3.56 -14.31
N LEU A 199 -20.26 3.23 -13.79
CA LEU A 199 -19.68 1.89 -13.91
C LEU A 199 -20.51 0.84 -13.16
N SER A 200 -20.46 -0.41 -13.67
CA SER A 200 -21.04 -1.57 -13.01
C SER A 200 -20.06 -2.76 -13.11
N PRO A 201 -19.42 -3.18 -12.00
CA PRO A 201 -19.54 -2.61 -10.64
C PRO A 201 -18.89 -1.22 -10.53
N LYS A 202 -19.39 -0.41 -9.57
CA LYS A 202 -18.78 0.88 -9.24
C LYS A 202 -17.47 0.65 -8.48
N PRO A 203 -16.49 1.54 -8.62
CA PRO A 203 -15.34 1.54 -7.73
C PRO A 203 -15.79 1.63 -6.27
N SER A 204 -15.19 0.85 -5.41
CA SER A 204 -15.47 0.81 -3.98
C SER A 204 -14.20 0.59 -3.20
N PHE A 205 -14.18 1.00 -1.94
CA PHE A 205 -13.13 0.60 -1.02
C PHE A 205 -13.43 -0.77 -0.41
N VAL A 206 -12.38 -1.47 -0.06
CA VAL A 206 -12.41 -2.62 0.84
C VAL A 206 -11.86 -2.19 2.19
N ARG A 207 -12.41 -2.75 3.28
CA ARG A 207 -11.94 -2.51 4.64
C ARG A 207 -11.20 -3.73 5.14
N TYR A 208 -9.97 -3.50 5.55
CA TYR A 208 -9.16 -4.45 6.30
C TYR A 208 -9.30 -4.13 7.79
N GLU A 209 -9.51 -5.15 8.62
CA GLU A 209 -9.52 -5.00 10.08
C GLU A 209 -8.56 -6.00 10.71
N VAL A 210 -7.70 -5.49 11.58
CA VAL A 210 -6.70 -6.27 12.30
C VAL A 210 -6.66 -5.84 13.75
N GLY A 211 -6.57 -6.80 14.64
CA GLY A 211 -6.38 -6.59 16.07
C GLY A 211 -6.76 -7.82 16.89
N PRO A 212 -6.48 -7.80 18.18
CA PRO A 212 -5.86 -6.69 18.94
C PRO A 212 -4.37 -6.51 18.65
N LEU A 213 -3.89 -5.27 18.66
CA LEU A 213 -2.49 -4.89 18.53
C LEU A 213 -2.06 -4.10 19.78
N TYR A 214 -0.85 -4.31 20.24
CA TYR A 214 -0.35 -3.76 21.53
C TYR A 214 0.86 -2.83 21.36
N GLY A 215 1.55 -2.92 20.22
CA GLY A 215 2.77 -2.17 19.91
C GLY A 215 2.54 -0.96 19.01
N GLU A 216 3.61 -0.52 18.38
CA GLU A 216 3.57 0.54 17.38
C GLU A 216 2.83 0.06 16.12
N ILE A 217 1.98 0.93 15.59
CA ILE A 217 1.18 0.65 14.39
C ILE A 217 1.72 1.49 13.23
N ARG A 218 2.19 0.81 12.19
CA ARG A 218 2.66 1.41 10.96
C ARG A 218 1.99 0.77 9.75
N VAL A 219 1.12 1.53 9.10
CA VAL A 219 0.47 1.13 7.85
C VAL A 219 1.21 1.78 6.69
N THR A 220 1.53 1.00 5.64
CA THR A 220 2.18 1.51 4.43
C THR A 220 1.41 1.10 3.19
N ASP A 221 1.40 1.97 2.17
CA ASP A 221 0.86 1.69 0.85
C ASP A 221 1.83 0.84 -0.01
N GLY A 222 1.40 0.45 -1.21
CA GLY A 222 2.19 -0.32 -2.16
C GLY A 222 3.46 0.37 -2.68
N LYS A 223 3.57 1.68 -2.49
CA LYS A 223 4.77 2.49 -2.82
C LYS A 223 5.73 2.62 -1.63
N GLY A 224 5.36 2.10 -0.45
CA GLY A 224 6.13 2.18 0.79
C GLY A 224 5.92 3.47 1.58
N ASN A 225 4.94 4.31 1.23
CA ASN A 225 4.62 5.51 2.00
C ASN A 225 3.84 5.13 3.26
N THR A 226 4.22 5.73 4.39
CA THR A 226 3.51 5.53 5.66
C THR A 226 2.22 6.34 5.66
N LEU A 227 1.10 5.69 5.92
CA LEU A 227 -0.20 6.33 6.06
C LEU A 227 -0.35 6.96 7.44
N SER A 228 -1.02 8.11 7.51
CA SER A 228 -1.41 8.74 8.76
C SER A 228 -2.83 8.31 9.14
N PRO A 229 -3.13 8.11 10.44
CA PRO A 229 -4.47 7.80 10.87
C PRO A 229 -5.43 8.96 10.57
N VAL A 230 -6.67 8.63 10.23
CA VAL A 230 -7.75 9.58 9.96
C VAL A 230 -8.54 9.80 11.24
N GLY A 231 -8.36 10.96 11.86
CA GLY A 231 -9.01 11.30 13.14
C GLY A 231 -8.35 10.66 14.36
N ASP A 232 -8.97 10.87 15.51
CA ASP A 232 -8.56 10.25 16.77
C ASP A 232 -9.07 8.81 16.86
N ALA A 233 -8.40 7.97 17.64
CA ALA A 233 -8.83 6.60 17.91
C ALA A 233 -10.12 6.61 18.75
N GLU A 234 -11.27 6.74 18.08
CA GLU A 234 -12.56 6.51 18.72
C GLU A 234 -12.75 5.00 18.90
N ASP A 235 -13.31 4.59 20.01
CA ASP A 235 -13.58 3.18 20.36
C ASP A 235 -12.34 2.26 20.32
N GLY A 236 -11.12 2.80 20.47
CA GLY A 236 -9.89 2.00 20.42
C GLY A 236 -9.52 1.51 19.02
N THR A 237 -10.12 2.07 17.96
CA THR A 237 -9.83 1.74 16.56
C THR A 237 -9.10 2.89 15.86
N LEU A 238 -7.91 2.62 15.36
CA LEU A 238 -7.19 3.51 14.45
C LEU A 238 -7.67 3.28 13.03
N ARG A 239 -8.13 4.35 12.38
CA ARG A 239 -8.62 4.30 11.00
C ARG A 239 -7.60 4.90 10.06
N PHE A 240 -7.36 4.24 8.93
CA PHE A 240 -6.49 4.70 7.87
C PHE A 240 -7.26 4.70 6.56
N LEU A 241 -6.92 5.65 5.69
CA LEU A 241 -7.39 5.69 4.32
C LEU A 241 -6.16 5.67 3.40
N ALA A 242 -6.02 4.61 2.64
CA ALA A 242 -5.08 4.60 1.53
C ALA A 242 -5.70 5.42 0.40
N SER A 243 -5.26 6.66 0.28
CA SER A 243 -5.66 7.50 -0.84
C SER A 243 -5.00 6.96 -2.10
N ALA A 244 -5.77 6.28 -2.93
CA ALA A 244 -5.34 5.99 -4.28
C ALA A 244 -4.92 7.28 -4.98
N GLU A 245 -3.83 7.24 -5.70
CA GLU A 245 -3.40 8.37 -6.53
C GLU A 245 -4.45 8.60 -7.60
N LYS A 246 -5.15 9.72 -7.52
CA LYS A 246 -6.19 10.05 -8.48
C LYS A 246 -5.57 10.32 -9.84
N GLN A 247 -6.13 9.72 -10.87
CA GLN A 247 -5.70 9.86 -12.25
C GLN A 247 -6.34 11.07 -12.90
N SER A 248 -5.61 11.69 -13.82
CA SER A 248 -6.16 12.70 -14.74
C SER A 248 -6.13 12.12 -16.15
N VAL A 249 -7.17 12.38 -16.91
CA VAL A 249 -7.30 11.94 -18.31
C VAL A 249 -7.57 13.14 -19.20
N ARG A 250 -6.79 13.27 -20.27
CA ARG A 250 -6.95 14.30 -21.28
C ARG A 250 -7.44 13.68 -22.58
N ILE A 251 -8.56 14.17 -23.10
CA ILE A 251 -9.16 13.69 -24.34
C ILE A 251 -9.22 14.84 -25.35
N ARG A 252 -8.76 14.57 -26.56
CA ARG A 252 -8.82 15.49 -27.70
C ARG A 252 -9.66 14.87 -28.79
N ALA A 253 -10.67 15.57 -29.27
CA ALA A 253 -11.54 15.09 -30.34
C ALA A 253 -12.11 16.24 -31.17
N PRO A 254 -12.36 16.05 -32.49
CA PRO A 254 -13.19 16.96 -33.29
C PRO A 254 -14.55 17.23 -32.63
N GLU A 255 -15.06 18.45 -32.76
CA GLU A 255 -16.30 18.87 -32.05
C GLU A 255 -17.57 18.15 -32.59
N ASP A 256 -17.52 17.61 -33.78
CA ASP A 256 -18.61 16.82 -34.39
C ASP A 256 -18.58 15.33 -34.01
N MET A 257 -17.57 14.90 -33.26
CA MET A 257 -17.50 13.55 -32.69
C MET A 257 -18.16 13.51 -31.30
N ARG A 258 -18.89 12.42 -31.05
CA ARG A 258 -19.44 12.13 -29.76
C ARG A 258 -18.47 11.27 -28.97
N VAL A 259 -17.94 11.84 -27.88
CA VAL A 259 -16.98 11.18 -26.97
C VAL A 259 -17.72 10.61 -25.78
N SER A 260 -17.42 9.38 -25.41
CA SER A 260 -17.96 8.74 -24.20
C SER A 260 -16.83 8.19 -23.35
N VAL A 261 -16.98 8.36 -22.04
CA VAL A 261 -16.06 7.86 -21.03
C VAL A 261 -16.83 6.91 -20.12
N ASN A 262 -16.39 5.67 -20.01
CA ASN A 262 -17.08 4.58 -19.31
C ASN A 262 -18.58 4.47 -19.73
N GLY A 263 -18.87 4.74 -21.00
CA GLY A 263 -20.23 4.73 -21.53
C GLY A 263 -21.07 5.98 -21.25
N VAL A 264 -20.52 6.99 -20.55
CA VAL A 264 -21.17 8.29 -20.34
C VAL A 264 -20.71 9.25 -21.41
N GLU A 265 -21.65 9.79 -22.20
CA GLU A 265 -21.36 10.79 -23.22
C GLU A 265 -20.96 12.13 -22.55
N LEU A 266 -19.87 12.72 -23.04
CA LEU A 266 -19.40 14.02 -22.59
C LEU A 266 -20.17 15.13 -23.31
N GLY A 267 -20.60 16.14 -22.57
CA GLY A 267 -21.34 17.29 -23.08
C GLY A 267 -20.48 18.54 -23.26
N ALA A 268 -21.13 19.63 -23.66
CA ALA A 268 -20.47 20.93 -23.78
C ALA A 268 -19.92 21.45 -22.45
N GLU A 269 -20.51 21.05 -21.35
CA GLU A 269 -20.07 21.38 -19.98
C GLU A 269 -18.75 20.72 -19.58
N ASP A 270 -18.38 19.63 -20.24
CA ASP A 270 -17.15 18.90 -19.97
C ASP A 270 -15.97 19.42 -20.84
N VAL A 271 -16.23 20.33 -21.78
CA VAL A 271 -15.20 20.90 -22.66
C VAL A 271 -14.36 21.90 -21.89
N ALA A 272 -13.09 21.56 -21.65
CA ALA A 272 -12.12 22.44 -20.98
C ALA A 272 -11.63 23.57 -21.90
N SER A 273 -11.42 23.25 -23.20
CA SER A 273 -11.04 24.23 -24.23
C SER A 273 -11.42 23.73 -25.62
N SER A 274 -11.52 24.68 -26.55
CA SER A 274 -11.84 24.40 -27.94
C SER A 274 -11.02 25.31 -28.85
N SER A 275 -10.36 24.74 -29.89
CA SER A 275 -9.53 25.49 -30.83
C SER A 275 -9.60 24.89 -32.23
N LEU A 276 -9.12 25.63 -33.23
CA LEU A 276 -8.96 25.10 -34.58
C LEU A 276 -7.72 24.19 -34.71
N GLY A 277 -6.88 24.10 -33.65
CA GLY A 277 -5.71 23.21 -33.64
C GLY A 277 -4.73 23.53 -34.79
N VAL A 278 -4.40 22.51 -35.59
CA VAL A 278 -3.50 22.65 -36.74
C VAL A 278 -4.06 23.53 -37.86
N LEU A 279 -5.37 23.81 -37.87
CA LEU A 279 -6.04 24.67 -38.85
C LEU A 279 -6.05 26.14 -38.50
N GLU A 280 -5.47 26.54 -37.36
CA GLU A 280 -5.44 27.92 -36.91
C GLU A 280 -4.66 28.82 -37.89
N GLY A 281 -5.25 29.95 -38.28
CA GLY A 281 -4.67 30.88 -39.25
C GLY A 281 -4.78 30.45 -40.70
N LEU A 282 -5.50 29.35 -40.99
CA LEU A 282 -5.73 28.83 -42.36
C LEU A 282 -7.12 29.14 -42.91
N ASP A 283 -7.83 30.14 -42.34
CA ASP A 283 -9.25 30.45 -42.69
C ASP A 283 -9.49 30.64 -44.20
N VAL A 284 -8.53 31.24 -44.90
CA VAL A 284 -8.62 31.47 -46.36
C VAL A 284 -8.73 30.16 -47.16
N TYR A 285 -8.12 29.09 -46.66
CA TYR A 285 -8.06 27.78 -47.30
C TYR A 285 -9.12 26.82 -46.77
N THR A 286 -9.48 26.92 -45.53
CA THR A 286 -10.50 26.07 -44.90
C THR A 286 -11.91 26.58 -45.19
N LYS A 287 -12.06 27.90 -45.40
CA LYS A 287 -13.34 28.58 -45.50
C LYS A 287 -14.19 28.23 -44.25
N ASP A 288 -15.45 27.92 -44.42
CA ASP A 288 -16.36 27.59 -43.30
C ASP A 288 -16.34 26.06 -42.95
N ALA A 289 -15.38 25.31 -43.49
CA ALA A 289 -15.32 23.86 -43.33
C ALA A 289 -14.39 23.41 -42.16
N ALA A 290 -13.71 24.36 -41.51
CA ALA A 290 -12.83 24.03 -40.38
C ALA A 290 -13.66 23.60 -39.14
N CYS A 291 -13.47 22.35 -38.72
CA CYS A 291 -14.03 21.82 -37.49
C CYS A 291 -13.10 22.13 -36.33
N ARG A 292 -13.67 22.56 -35.20
CA ARG A 292 -12.89 22.78 -33.95
C ARG A 292 -12.53 21.45 -33.33
N THR A 293 -11.46 21.49 -32.54
CA THR A 293 -11.06 20.37 -31.70
C THR A 293 -11.36 20.71 -30.26
N ASN A 294 -12.15 19.89 -29.61
CA ASN A 294 -12.45 19.99 -28.18
C ASN A 294 -11.43 19.21 -27.37
N ILE A 295 -11.06 19.79 -26.23
CA ILE A 295 -10.21 19.15 -25.21
C ILE A 295 -11.06 18.98 -23.97
N TYR A 296 -11.13 17.76 -23.48
CA TYR A 296 -11.76 17.39 -22.23
C TYR A 296 -10.67 17.01 -21.21
N ILE A 297 -10.83 17.43 -19.97
CA ILE A 297 -9.94 17.09 -18.85
C ILE A 297 -10.80 16.52 -17.75
N LEU A 298 -10.56 15.26 -17.41
CA LEU A 298 -11.25 14.55 -16.34
C LEU A 298 -10.25 14.25 -15.23
N ASP A 299 -10.41 14.95 -14.11
CA ASP A 299 -9.53 14.81 -12.96
C ASP A 299 -10.18 13.99 -11.84
N GLY A 300 -9.35 13.44 -10.98
CA GLY A 300 -9.81 12.80 -9.75
C GLY A 300 -10.38 11.40 -9.95
N LEU A 301 -10.01 10.71 -11.02
CA LEU A 301 -10.43 9.35 -11.31
C LEU A 301 -9.63 8.34 -10.47
N TYR A 302 -10.30 7.29 -9.99
CA TYR A 302 -9.67 6.20 -9.26
C TYR A 302 -9.06 5.12 -10.17
N ALA A 303 -9.44 5.11 -11.45
CA ALA A 303 -8.87 4.23 -12.46
C ALA A 303 -8.81 4.92 -13.82
N VAL A 304 -7.92 4.46 -14.72
CA VAL A 304 -7.89 4.91 -16.11
C VAL A 304 -9.18 4.43 -16.79
N PRO A 305 -10.02 5.34 -17.31
CA PRO A 305 -11.31 4.98 -17.86
C PRO A 305 -11.18 4.41 -19.28
N THR A 306 -12.21 3.72 -19.71
CA THR A 306 -12.41 3.38 -21.13
C THR A 306 -12.95 4.59 -21.87
N VAL A 307 -12.21 5.06 -22.87
CA VAL A 307 -12.60 6.21 -23.71
C VAL A 307 -12.96 5.72 -25.10
N THR A 308 -14.12 6.15 -25.61
CA THR A 308 -14.64 5.79 -26.93
C THR A 308 -15.16 7.03 -27.63
N ALA A 309 -15.11 7.05 -28.96
CA ALA A 309 -15.76 8.08 -29.77
C ALA A 309 -16.46 7.48 -30.99
N VAL A 310 -17.46 8.20 -31.45
CA VAL A 310 -18.13 7.93 -32.73
C VAL A 310 -18.17 9.20 -33.56
N ASP A 311 -17.96 9.06 -34.85
CA ASP A 311 -18.05 10.16 -35.81
C ASP A 311 -19.50 10.61 -36.03
N ALA A 312 -19.68 11.67 -36.86
CA ALA A 312 -21.00 12.18 -37.24
C ALA A 312 -21.90 11.13 -37.96
N ARG A 313 -21.33 10.06 -38.50
CA ARG A 313 -22.04 8.95 -39.15
C ARG A 313 -22.37 7.82 -38.16
N GLY A 314 -21.94 7.93 -36.89
CA GLY A 314 -22.12 6.89 -35.89
C GLY A 314 -21.13 5.74 -35.99
N GLN A 315 -20.03 5.90 -36.73
CA GLN A 315 -18.96 4.90 -36.81
C GLN A 315 -17.99 5.07 -35.64
N SER A 316 -17.58 3.95 -35.04
CA SER A 316 -16.60 3.97 -33.98
C SER A 316 -15.22 4.39 -34.49
N VAL A 317 -14.61 5.31 -33.79
CA VAL A 317 -13.25 5.81 -34.03
C VAL A 317 -12.32 5.32 -32.93
N ALA A 318 -11.18 4.73 -33.31
CA ALA A 318 -10.18 4.30 -32.37
C ALA A 318 -9.35 5.50 -31.87
N PRO A 319 -9.04 5.62 -30.56
CA PRO A 319 -8.16 6.66 -30.08
C PRO A 319 -6.70 6.34 -30.43
N VAL A 320 -5.92 7.39 -30.66
CA VAL A 320 -4.47 7.34 -30.52
C VAL A 320 -4.16 7.62 -29.05
N ALA A 321 -3.68 6.59 -28.36
CA ALA A 321 -3.27 6.72 -26.96
C ALA A 321 -1.90 7.39 -26.90
N GLY A 322 -1.74 8.32 -25.96
CA GLY A 322 -0.47 8.98 -25.68
C GLY A 322 -0.02 8.73 -24.24
N ALA A 323 1.13 9.28 -23.87
CA ALA A 323 1.61 9.29 -22.50
C ALA A 323 0.61 9.99 -21.56
N ASP A 324 0.76 9.76 -20.26
CA ASP A 324 -0.02 10.45 -19.20
C ASP A 324 -1.55 10.33 -19.34
N ASN A 325 -2.05 9.16 -19.77
CA ASN A 325 -3.47 8.90 -19.96
C ASN A 325 -4.15 9.90 -20.93
N SER A 326 -3.46 10.27 -22.00
CA SER A 326 -4.03 11.12 -23.05
C SER A 326 -4.59 10.27 -24.19
N PHE A 327 -5.73 10.71 -24.74
CA PHE A 327 -6.42 10.06 -25.86
C PHE A 327 -6.74 11.11 -26.94
N SER A 328 -6.31 10.86 -28.17
CA SER A 328 -6.60 11.74 -29.30
C SER A 328 -7.41 10.99 -30.34
N PHE A 329 -8.53 11.58 -30.75
CA PHE A 329 -9.37 11.08 -31.83
C PHE A 329 -9.17 11.92 -33.10
N PHE A 330 -9.13 11.25 -34.24
CA PHE A 330 -8.96 11.87 -35.53
C PHE A 330 -10.02 11.33 -36.48
N TYR A 331 -10.28 12.05 -37.56
CA TYR A 331 -11.16 11.54 -38.61
C TYR A 331 -10.60 10.25 -39.21
N PRO A 332 -11.46 9.29 -39.57
CA PRO A 332 -11.05 8.09 -40.27
C PRO A 332 -10.31 8.43 -41.56
N ASN A 333 -9.39 7.55 -41.94
CA ASN A 333 -8.58 7.72 -43.17
C ASN A 333 -9.44 7.80 -44.43
N ASP A 334 -9.31 8.87 -45.19
CA ASP A 334 -9.92 9.01 -46.51
C ASP A 334 -8.92 8.59 -47.61
N ALA A 335 -9.15 7.46 -48.20
CA ALA A 335 -8.28 6.88 -49.23
C ALA A 335 -8.03 7.80 -50.43
N GLY A 336 -9.03 8.60 -50.84
CA GLY A 336 -8.86 9.58 -51.92
C GLY A 336 -7.95 10.74 -51.54
N THR A 337 -8.07 11.23 -50.32
CA THR A 337 -7.18 12.25 -49.79
C THR A 337 -5.77 11.69 -49.54
N GLU A 338 -5.66 10.47 -49.06
CA GLU A 338 -4.39 9.78 -48.87
C GLU A 338 -3.59 9.66 -50.19
N GLU A 339 -4.22 9.20 -51.25
CA GLU A 339 -3.57 9.05 -52.57
C GLU A 339 -2.96 10.38 -53.05
N ILE A 340 -3.65 11.48 -52.81
CA ILE A 340 -3.24 12.81 -53.29
C ILE A 340 -2.15 13.43 -52.36
N LEU A 341 -2.32 13.30 -51.03
CA LEU A 341 -1.53 14.03 -50.06
C LEU A 341 -0.29 13.28 -49.56
N ARG A 342 -0.31 11.94 -49.53
CA ARG A 342 0.78 11.12 -49.00
C ARG A 342 2.16 11.48 -49.58
N PRO A 343 2.37 11.69 -50.88
CA PRO A 343 3.69 12.04 -51.40
C PRO A 343 4.22 13.38 -50.83
N SER A 344 3.33 14.36 -50.61
CA SER A 344 3.72 15.65 -50.02
C SER A 344 3.97 15.57 -48.54
N ALA A 345 3.21 14.73 -47.83
CA ALA A 345 3.42 14.47 -46.41
C ALA A 345 4.76 13.77 -46.15
N GLU A 346 5.08 12.75 -46.92
CA GLU A 346 6.36 12.05 -46.86
C GLU A 346 7.54 12.97 -47.22
N MET A 347 7.38 13.77 -48.28
CA MET A 347 8.43 14.73 -48.69
C MET A 347 8.72 15.77 -47.59
N PHE A 348 7.67 16.36 -47.00
CA PHE A 348 7.81 17.33 -45.90
C PHE A 348 8.45 16.70 -44.68
N PHE A 349 7.93 15.57 -44.20
CA PHE A 349 8.37 14.96 -42.95
C PHE A 349 9.81 14.44 -43.08
N ASN A 350 10.17 13.85 -44.22
CA ASN A 350 11.56 13.46 -44.48
C ASN A 350 12.51 14.66 -44.48
N ALA A 351 12.11 15.78 -45.11
CA ALA A 351 12.90 17.00 -45.14
C ALA A 351 13.03 17.61 -43.72
N TYR A 352 11.94 17.56 -42.92
CA TYR A 352 11.93 18.02 -41.54
C TYR A 352 12.88 17.21 -40.65
N MET A 353 12.82 15.88 -40.73
CA MET A 353 13.68 14.99 -39.97
C MET A 353 15.15 15.08 -40.42
N ASP A 354 15.39 15.16 -41.73
CA ASP A 354 16.76 15.32 -42.25
C ASP A 354 17.38 16.64 -41.84
N TYR A 355 16.62 17.74 -41.85
CA TYR A 355 17.07 19.03 -41.34
C TYR A 355 17.31 18.99 -39.83
N SER A 356 16.38 18.40 -39.05
CA SER A 356 16.52 18.29 -37.61
C SER A 356 17.74 17.48 -37.17
N ALA A 357 18.15 16.48 -37.95
CA ALA A 357 19.38 15.72 -37.74
C ALA A 357 20.67 16.44 -38.17
N HIS A 358 20.56 17.41 -39.07
CA HIS A 358 21.74 18.08 -39.69
C HIS A 358 21.54 19.60 -39.80
N ALA A 359 21.12 20.22 -38.75
CA ALA A 359 20.55 21.57 -38.69
C ALA A 359 21.45 22.73 -39.20
N TYR A 360 22.73 22.52 -39.47
CA TYR A 360 23.61 23.56 -40.06
C TYR A 360 23.80 23.43 -41.56
N ASP A 361 23.15 22.43 -42.20
CA ASP A 361 23.27 22.25 -43.64
C ASP A 361 22.28 23.16 -44.41
N ALA A 362 22.81 24.17 -45.08
CA ALA A 362 21.99 25.12 -45.82
C ALA A 362 21.13 24.45 -46.92
N THR A 363 21.62 23.38 -47.53
CA THR A 363 20.86 22.65 -48.59
C THR A 363 19.60 21.99 -48.01
N ARG A 364 19.76 21.34 -46.87
CA ARG A 364 18.66 20.69 -46.15
C ARG A 364 17.65 21.70 -45.63
N PHE A 365 18.14 22.83 -45.12
CA PHE A 365 17.27 23.94 -44.70
C PHE A 365 16.38 24.44 -45.86
N TYR A 366 16.95 24.73 -47.03
CA TYR A 366 16.17 25.17 -48.21
C TYR A 366 15.26 24.07 -48.77
N ASN A 367 15.64 22.81 -48.66
CA ASN A 367 14.78 21.69 -48.99
C ASN A 367 13.54 21.67 -48.09
N LEU A 368 13.71 21.81 -46.78
CA LEU A 368 12.57 21.89 -45.86
C LEU A 368 11.71 23.12 -46.14
N LEU A 369 12.26 24.30 -46.29
CA LEU A 369 11.51 25.51 -46.63
C LEU A 369 10.70 25.37 -47.92
N SER A 370 11.22 24.65 -48.93
CA SER A 370 10.53 24.43 -50.20
C SER A 370 9.26 23.57 -50.06
N CYS A 371 9.11 22.85 -48.95
CA CYS A 371 7.96 22.03 -48.62
C CYS A 371 6.89 22.76 -47.78
N ILE A 372 7.24 23.97 -47.27
CA ILE A 372 6.36 24.73 -46.39
C ILE A 372 5.72 25.90 -47.17
N LEU A 373 4.46 26.19 -46.87
CA LEU A 373 3.76 27.30 -47.47
C LEU A 373 4.32 28.65 -46.99
N PRO A 374 4.85 29.51 -47.86
CA PRO A 374 5.30 30.84 -47.47
C PRO A 374 4.20 31.70 -46.84
N GLY A 375 4.57 32.50 -45.82
CA GLY A 375 3.63 33.38 -45.14
C GLY A 375 2.79 32.69 -44.06
N THR A 376 3.01 31.41 -43.78
CA THR A 376 2.40 30.72 -42.63
C THR A 376 3.28 30.87 -41.37
N ALA A 377 2.68 30.68 -40.18
CA ALA A 377 3.39 30.67 -38.93
C ALA A 377 4.51 29.61 -38.88
N LEU A 378 4.27 28.44 -39.53
CA LEU A 378 5.30 27.38 -39.65
C LEU A 378 6.48 27.85 -40.50
N TYR A 379 6.22 28.54 -41.60
CA TYR A 379 7.29 29.10 -42.44
C TYR A 379 8.11 30.15 -41.69
N GLU A 380 7.45 31.07 -41.00
CA GLU A 380 8.13 32.08 -40.20
C GLU A 380 8.96 31.45 -39.09
N TYR A 381 8.38 30.47 -38.37
CA TYR A 381 9.10 29.72 -37.34
C TYR A 381 10.36 29.05 -37.88
N VAL A 382 10.25 28.26 -38.95
CA VAL A 382 11.39 27.56 -39.54
C VAL A 382 12.43 28.53 -40.09
N SER A 383 12.00 29.60 -40.79
CA SER A 383 12.93 30.58 -41.42
C SER A 383 13.68 31.43 -40.40
N THR A 384 13.05 31.77 -39.26
CA THR A 384 13.67 32.60 -38.22
C THR A 384 14.40 31.80 -37.16
N SER A 385 14.03 30.53 -36.96
CA SER A 385 14.57 29.66 -35.91
C SER A 385 15.66 28.71 -36.42
N GLN A 386 16.34 29.07 -37.48
CA GLN A 386 17.33 28.20 -38.15
C GLN A 386 18.36 27.54 -37.21
N GLN A 387 18.67 28.18 -36.06
CA GLN A 387 19.60 27.63 -35.05
C GLN A 387 18.88 26.94 -33.90
N ALA A 388 17.59 27.21 -33.68
CA ALA A 388 16.83 26.70 -32.53
C ALA A 388 16.24 25.32 -32.75
N MET A 389 16.22 24.82 -34.00
CA MET A 389 15.71 23.48 -34.33
C MET A 389 16.81 22.39 -34.20
N VAL A 390 17.96 22.74 -33.66
CA VAL A 390 19.10 21.82 -33.51
C VAL A 390 18.88 20.95 -32.29
N TRP A 391 18.51 19.71 -32.49
CA TRP A 391 18.40 18.73 -31.41
C TRP A 391 19.77 18.14 -31.00
N ALA A 392 20.63 17.89 -31.98
CA ALA A 392 22.01 17.51 -31.81
C ALA A 392 22.73 17.52 -33.20
N SER A 393 24.02 17.77 -33.22
CA SER A 393 24.80 17.65 -34.46
C SER A 393 25.24 16.20 -34.68
N GLY A 394 25.17 15.72 -35.93
CA GLY A 394 25.65 14.39 -36.31
C GLY A 394 24.79 13.23 -35.80
N THR A 395 23.46 13.39 -35.89
CA THR A 395 22.52 12.32 -35.53
C THR A 395 22.28 11.39 -36.71
N SER A 396 22.18 10.09 -36.39
CA SER A 396 21.56 9.10 -37.27
C SER A 396 20.20 8.72 -36.66
N THR A 397 19.18 8.57 -37.52
CA THR A 397 17.84 8.19 -37.13
C THR A 397 17.51 6.85 -37.77
N GLU A 398 17.15 5.87 -36.96
CA GLU A 398 16.64 4.57 -37.41
C GLU A 398 15.18 4.46 -37.01
N TYR A 399 14.29 4.51 -37.98
CA TYR A 399 12.86 4.36 -37.73
C TYR A 399 12.52 2.89 -37.44
N LYS A 400 11.85 2.65 -36.31
CA LYS A 400 11.26 1.36 -35.94
C LYS A 400 9.83 1.26 -36.52
N ASP A 401 9.10 2.36 -36.43
CA ASP A 401 7.76 2.49 -37.01
C ASP A 401 7.59 3.92 -37.53
N LEU A 402 7.04 4.05 -38.73
CA LEU A 402 6.71 5.33 -39.35
C LEU A 402 5.42 5.16 -40.13
N ARG A 403 4.37 5.80 -39.68
CA ARG A 403 3.03 5.69 -40.25
C ARG A 403 2.48 7.07 -40.56
N TYR A 404 1.88 7.18 -41.74
CA TYR A 404 1.06 8.31 -42.16
C TYR A 404 -0.39 7.85 -42.18
N ASP A 405 -1.25 8.50 -41.39
CA ASP A 405 -2.61 8.07 -41.18
C ASP A 405 -3.56 9.25 -41.04
N HIS A 406 -4.86 9.00 -40.88
CA HIS A 406 -5.89 10.00 -40.62
C HIS A 406 -5.91 11.10 -41.69
N PHE A 407 -5.68 10.74 -42.96
CA PHE A 407 -5.81 11.66 -44.08
C PHE A 407 -7.25 12.14 -44.19
N HIS A 408 -7.47 13.44 -44.02
CA HIS A 408 -8.80 14.03 -44.00
C HIS A 408 -8.85 15.28 -44.86
N LYS A 409 -9.88 15.33 -45.71
CA LYS A 409 -10.15 16.50 -46.56
C LYS A 409 -10.99 17.53 -45.80
N VAL A 410 -10.39 18.66 -45.45
CA VAL A 410 -11.08 19.79 -44.82
C VAL A 410 -11.83 20.60 -45.88
N SER A 411 -11.16 20.93 -46.98
CA SER A 411 -11.73 21.64 -48.13
C SER A 411 -11.06 21.20 -49.42
N ASP A 412 -11.42 21.79 -50.58
CA ASP A 412 -10.72 21.53 -51.84
C ASP A 412 -9.26 22.03 -51.82
N TYR A 413 -8.93 22.89 -50.90
CA TYR A 413 -7.61 23.53 -50.80
C TYR A 413 -6.85 23.20 -49.49
N CYS A 414 -7.48 22.51 -48.55
CA CYS A 414 -6.88 22.17 -47.25
C CYS A 414 -7.17 20.71 -46.89
N CYS A 415 -6.13 20.00 -46.54
CA CYS A 415 -6.21 18.63 -46.01
C CYS A 415 -5.32 18.50 -44.74
N THR A 416 -5.67 17.54 -43.91
CA THR A 416 -4.85 17.19 -42.72
C THR A 416 -4.43 15.73 -42.79
N CYS A 417 -3.36 15.38 -42.10
CA CYS A 417 -2.97 14.01 -41.79
C CYS A 417 -2.20 13.93 -40.49
N THR A 418 -2.00 12.74 -39.98
CA THR A 418 -1.11 12.48 -38.82
C THR A 418 0.11 11.71 -39.27
N VAL A 419 1.23 11.97 -38.59
CA VAL A 419 2.48 11.20 -38.72
C VAL A 419 2.81 10.65 -37.32
N LEU A 420 2.81 9.35 -37.19
CA LEU A 420 3.20 8.64 -35.99
C LEU A 420 4.53 7.94 -36.26
N TYR A 421 5.50 8.14 -35.39
CA TYR A 421 6.77 7.45 -35.57
C TYR A 421 7.40 7.09 -34.22
N SER A 422 8.09 5.96 -34.23
CA SER A 422 9.09 5.62 -33.22
C SER A 422 10.45 5.46 -33.90
N ALA A 423 11.48 5.98 -33.26
CA ALA A 423 12.82 5.94 -33.83
C ALA A 423 13.89 5.88 -32.74
N ASP A 424 14.97 5.14 -33.01
CA ASP A 424 16.20 5.27 -32.25
C ASP A 424 17.07 6.34 -32.90
N MET A 425 17.44 7.32 -32.11
CA MET A 425 18.34 8.38 -32.51
C MET A 425 19.70 8.25 -31.81
N THR A 426 20.76 8.33 -32.58
CA THR A 426 22.11 8.37 -32.06
C THR A 426 22.69 9.75 -32.31
N ALA A 427 22.98 10.46 -31.23
CA ALA A 427 23.58 11.77 -31.29
C ALA A 427 25.06 11.71 -30.85
N THR A 428 25.92 12.45 -31.54
CA THR A 428 27.33 12.55 -31.21
C THR A 428 27.65 13.98 -30.70
N SER A 429 27.99 14.09 -29.43
CA SER A 429 28.56 15.31 -28.89
C SER A 429 30.09 15.31 -29.02
N TRP A 430 30.75 16.44 -28.71
CA TRP A 430 32.19 16.55 -28.75
C TRP A 430 32.95 15.54 -27.86
N TYR A 431 32.26 14.88 -26.93
CA TYR A 431 32.89 14.01 -25.93
C TYR A 431 32.23 12.62 -25.84
N GLU A 432 30.96 12.47 -26.26
CA GLU A 432 30.21 11.21 -26.07
C GLU A 432 29.22 11.00 -27.19
N GLN A 433 28.98 9.71 -27.50
CA GLN A 433 27.88 9.25 -28.31
C GLN A 433 26.80 8.72 -27.38
N TYR A 434 25.60 9.23 -27.50
CA TYR A 434 24.43 8.76 -26.73
C TYR A 434 23.30 8.41 -27.68
N SER A 435 22.55 7.38 -27.29
CA SER A 435 21.38 6.93 -28.02
C SER A 435 20.14 7.08 -27.16
N TYR A 436 19.03 7.46 -27.76
CA TYR A 436 17.74 7.58 -27.13
C TYR A 436 16.63 7.19 -28.10
N SER A 437 15.55 6.64 -27.57
CA SER A 437 14.35 6.33 -28.35
C SER A 437 13.37 7.50 -28.25
N LEU A 438 12.75 7.83 -29.38
CA LEU A 438 11.68 8.82 -29.48
C LEU A 438 10.43 8.16 -30.01
N GLU A 439 9.31 8.48 -29.40
CA GLU A 439 7.98 8.18 -29.90
C GLU A 439 7.21 9.49 -29.95
N ASN A 440 6.76 9.89 -31.14
CA ASN A 440 6.05 11.14 -31.33
C ASN A 440 4.92 10.97 -32.35
N ALA A 441 3.93 11.83 -32.20
CA ALA A 441 2.85 11.99 -33.15
C ALA A 441 2.68 13.47 -33.51
N TYR A 442 2.60 13.74 -34.80
CA TYR A 442 2.35 15.06 -35.33
C TYR A 442 1.05 15.09 -36.13
N GLU A 443 0.31 16.16 -36.01
CA GLU A 443 -0.78 16.51 -36.88
C GLU A 443 -0.30 17.59 -37.85
N LEU A 444 -0.48 17.36 -39.14
CA LEU A 444 -0.02 18.24 -40.23
C LEU A 444 -1.22 18.78 -40.97
N ALA A 445 -1.19 20.07 -41.33
CA ALA A 445 -2.12 20.67 -42.27
C ALA A 445 -1.39 21.03 -43.56
N PHE A 446 -1.97 20.64 -44.68
CA PHE A 446 -1.47 20.93 -46.02
C PHE A 446 -2.45 21.80 -46.79
N VAL A 447 -1.89 22.72 -47.54
CA VAL A 447 -2.63 23.63 -48.38
C VAL A 447 -2.17 23.47 -49.85
N SER A 448 -3.14 23.46 -50.78
CA SER A 448 -2.87 23.40 -52.20
C SER A 448 -2.78 24.82 -52.76
N GLU A 449 -1.62 25.17 -53.33
CA GLU A 449 -1.40 26.41 -54.03
C GLU A 449 -0.69 26.13 -55.39
N GLY A 450 -1.25 26.65 -56.45
CA GLY A 450 -0.72 26.39 -57.83
C GLY A 450 -0.67 24.92 -58.21
N GLY A 451 -1.56 24.07 -57.66
CA GLY A 451 -1.61 22.62 -57.92
C GLY A 451 -0.57 21.79 -57.19
N ARG A 452 0.14 22.38 -56.24
CA ARG A 452 1.09 21.68 -55.37
C ARG A 452 0.63 21.79 -53.90
N TRP A 453 0.83 20.71 -53.14
CA TRP A 453 0.55 20.69 -51.71
C TRP A 453 1.79 21.10 -50.91
N TYR A 454 1.62 22.04 -49.98
CA TYR A 454 2.61 22.53 -49.06
C TYR A 454 2.16 22.29 -47.61
N CYS A 455 3.07 21.95 -46.71
CA CYS A 455 2.76 21.95 -45.30
C CYS A 455 2.57 23.39 -44.80
N ALA A 456 1.43 23.68 -44.23
CA ALA A 456 1.07 25.02 -43.76
C ALA A 456 1.17 25.13 -42.22
N ALA A 457 0.94 24.03 -41.50
CA ALA A 457 1.02 23.97 -40.07
C ALA A 457 1.40 22.56 -39.59
N MET A 458 2.01 22.51 -38.40
CA MET A 458 2.40 21.25 -37.74
C MET A 458 2.20 21.43 -36.22
N ASN A 459 1.47 20.51 -35.61
CA ASN A 459 1.30 20.45 -34.16
C ASN A 459 1.77 19.09 -33.61
N VAL A 460 2.44 19.13 -32.47
CA VAL A 460 2.72 17.89 -31.69
C VAL A 460 1.42 17.46 -31.04
N ILE A 461 1.00 16.22 -31.25
CA ILE A 461 -0.23 15.68 -30.65
C ILE A 461 0.01 15.30 -29.20
N SER A 462 1.08 14.55 -28.95
CA SER A 462 1.65 14.20 -27.63
C SER A 462 2.96 13.46 -27.85
N ALA A 463 3.87 13.48 -26.87
CA ALA A 463 4.87 12.44 -26.78
C ALA A 463 4.21 11.20 -26.17
N PHE A 464 4.42 10.03 -26.77
CA PHE A 464 3.86 8.76 -26.31
C PHE A 464 4.67 8.21 -25.13
#